data_7db12facd11729a52d86b4e42159516b
#
_entry.id   7db12facd11729a52d86b4e42159516b
#
_cell.length_a   1.000
_cell.length_b   1.000
_cell.length_c   1.000
_cell.angle_alpha   90.00
_cell.angle_beta   90.00
_cell.angle_gamma   90.00
#
_symmetry.space_group_name_H-M   'P 1'
#
loop_
_entity.id
_entity.type
_entity.pdbx_description
1 polymer ?
#
loop_
_entity_poly.entity_id
_entity_poly.type
_entity_poly.pdbx_seq_one_letter_code
_entity_poly.pdbx_strand_id
1 'polypeptide(L)'
;MGKPDIIYEDNDIIVCYKPAGIATQTRHIGQQDMESFIRNYRAAKNEPPYVGIVHRLDQPVEGVMVFAKNQKAAASLSRQIKEHTTEKYYRAASRGQGVSGAAVEDEEESFQDKSAYASKVPVDDKKEDTHDPAWHTLTDYISFDKRTNTSKITSEKDRLAKKAVLQYRVISVTPDRDSSQNECIKTEFDIKLLTGRHHQIRLQLAHIGYPLIGDTKYGKPASNNSGTGSKSGRTGGGAREQLALCSYKIVFDHPATGERMTFVLP
;
A
#
# COMPACT_ATOMS: atom_id res chain seq x y z
N MET A 1 5.96 -7.58 17.44
CA MET A 1 6.44 -7.34 16.07
C MET A 1 6.96 -8.63 15.51
N GLY A 2 6.52 -9.01 14.31
CA GLY A 2 7.05 -10.16 13.59
C GLY A 2 8.54 -9.96 13.27
N LYS A 3 9.25 -11.05 13.01
CA LYS A 3 10.63 -11.01 12.53
C LYS A 3 10.64 -11.11 11.00
N PRO A 4 11.62 -10.48 10.29
CA PRO A 4 11.84 -10.76 8.89
C PRO A 4 12.10 -12.26 8.67
N ASP A 5 11.58 -12.78 7.56
CA ASP A 5 11.75 -14.19 7.21
C ASP A 5 12.16 -14.33 5.73
N ILE A 6 13.02 -15.31 5.43
CA ILE A 6 13.46 -15.62 4.08
C ILE A 6 12.50 -16.64 3.48
N ILE A 7 11.82 -16.28 2.42
CA ILE A 7 10.85 -17.11 1.70
C ILE A 7 11.55 -17.94 0.62
N TYR A 8 12.52 -17.34 -0.06
CA TYR A 8 13.28 -17.96 -1.15
C TYR A 8 14.66 -17.33 -1.28
N GLU A 9 15.64 -18.12 -1.64
CA GLU A 9 17.00 -17.66 -1.91
C GLU A 9 17.66 -18.53 -2.98
N ASP A 10 18.41 -17.87 -3.87
CA ASP A 10 19.34 -18.52 -4.79
C ASP A 10 20.65 -17.70 -4.93
N ASN A 11 21.37 -17.82 -6.05
CA ASN A 11 22.61 -17.09 -6.28
C ASN A 11 22.40 -15.61 -6.62
N ASP A 12 21.21 -15.23 -7.10
CA ASP A 12 20.93 -13.92 -7.67
C ASP A 12 19.96 -13.09 -6.84
N ILE A 13 19.01 -13.74 -6.14
CA ILE A 13 17.93 -13.06 -5.43
C ILE A 13 17.72 -13.62 -4.01
N ILE A 14 17.14 -12.78 -3.16
CA ILE A 14 16.51 -13.15 -1.90
C ILE A 14 15.09 -12.59 -1.91
N VAL A 15 14.10 -13.45 -1.70
CA VAL A 15 12.71 -13.05 -1.45
C VAL A 15 12.42 -13.24 0.03
N CYS A 16 11.86 -12.23 0.67
CA CYS A 16 11.60 -12.26 2.10
C CYS A 16 10.29 -11.60 2.49
N TYR A 17 9.78 -11.96 3.65
CA TYR A 17 8.72 -11.24 4.35
C TYR A 17 9.30 -10.07 5.14
N LYS A 18 8.78 -8.88 4.89
CA LYS A 18 9.03 -7.68 5.70
C LYS A 18 7.87 -7.49 6.69
N PRO A 19 8.10 -7.54 7.99
CA PRO A 19 7.05 -7.23 8.96
C PRO A 19 6.74 -5.72 9.00
N ALA A 20 5.54 -5.39 9.47
CA ALA A 20 5.17 -4.02 9.76
C ALA A 20 6.07 -3.39 10.84
N GLY A 21 6.36 -2.11 10.70
CA GLY A 21 7.20 -1.36 11.65
C GLY A 21 8.70 -1.38 11.34
N ILE A 22 9.19 -2.28 10.47
CA ILE A 22 10.57 -2.31 10.00
C ILE A 22 10.67 -1.55 8.67
N ALA A 23 11.63 -0.63 8.54
CA ALA A 23 11.88 0.06 7.28
C ALA A 23 12.55 -0.88 6.26
N THR A 24 12.35 -0.65 4.96
CA THR A 24 13.15 -1.32 3.94
C THR A 24 14.61 -0.91 4.05
N GLN A 25 14.86 0.37 4.25
CA GLN A 25 16.16 0.98 4.44
C GLN A 25 16.00 2.21 5.34
N THR A 26 16.90 2.40 6.31
CA THR A 26 16.91 3.57 7.19
C THR A 26 18.27 4.27 7.15
N ARG A 27 18.26 5.57 7.47
CA ARG A 27 19.47 6.35 7.71
C ARG A 27 19.80 6.50 9.20
N HIS A 28 18.92 5.99 10.07
CA HIS A 28 19.12 6.08 11.51
C HIS A 28 20.08 5.00 11.98
N ILE A 29 21.19 5.41 12.55
CA ILE A 29 22.22 4.53 13.11
C ILE A 29 21.60 3.74 14.28
N GLY A 30 21.81 2.41 14.29
CA GLY A 30 21.31 1.52 15.34
C GLY A 30 19.87 1.04 15.16
N GLN A 31 19.13 1.54 14.17
CA GLN A 31 17.82 1.01 13.83
C GLN A 31 17.95 -0.10 12.79
N GLN A 32 17.41 -1.29 13.11
CA GLN A 32 17.36 -2.40 12.17
C GLN A 32 16.38 -2.10 11.03
N ASP A 33 16.79 -2.46 9.82
CA ASP A 33 15.98 -2.43 8.61
C ASP A 33 16.18 -3.71 7.78
N MET A 34 15.44 -3.86 6.69
CA MET A 34 15.53 -5.05 5.85
C MET A 34 16.90 -5.18 5.17
N GLU A 35 17.51 -4.07 4.77
CA GLU A 35 18.85 -4.09 4.18
C GLU A 35 19.88 -4.64 5.15
N SER A 36 19.94 -4.13 6.38
CA SER A 36 20.86 -4.59 7.41
C SER A 36 20.58 -6.04 7.83
N PHE A 37 19.30 -6.43 7.92
CA PHE A 37 18.93 -7.83 8.19
C PHE A 37 19.51 -8.79 7.13
N ILE A 38 19.30 -8.51 5.83
CA ILE A 38 19.77 -9.36 4.75
C ILE A 38 21.31 -9.33 4.67
N ARG A 39 21.93 -8.16 4.88
CA ARG A 39 23.39 -8.04 4.91
C ARG A 39 24.02 -8.91 5.99
N ASN A 40 23.46 -8.87 7.20
CA ASN A 40 23.92 -9.69 8.33
C ASN A 40 23.67 -11.17 8.08
N TYR A 41 22.53 -11.54 7.51
CA TYR A 41 22.21 -12.92 7.13
C TYR A 41 23.22 -13.47 6.13
N ARG A 42 23.60 -12.72 5.10
CA ARG A 42 24.60 -13.10 4.11
C ARG A 42 26.01 -13.20 4.71
N ALA A 43 26.36 -12.22 5.55
CA ALA A 43 27.66 -12.25 6.26
C ALA A 43 27.80 -13.49 7.14
N ALA A 44 26.74 -13.92 7.82
CA ALA A 44 26.74 -15.16 8.61
C ALA A 44 26.93 -16.44 7.77
N LYS A 45 26.64 -16.38 6.46
CA LYS A 45 26.89 -17.44 5.49
C LYS A 45 28.24 -17.32 4.78
N ASN A 46 29.10 -16.38 5.18
CA ASN A 46 30.36 -16.04 4.49
C ASN A 46 30.16 -15.59 3.03
N GLU A 47 29.01 -15.03 2.70
CA GLU A 47 28.72 -14.45 1.39
C GLU A 47 29.05 -12.94 1.34
N PRO A 48 29.35 -12.40 0.12
CA PRO A 48 29.52 -10.95 -0.05
C PRO A 48 28.31 -10.18 0.50
N PRO A 49 28.48 -9.10 1.28
CA PRO A 49 27.40 -8.41 1.98
C PRO A 49 26.59 -7.44 1.07
N TYR A 50 26.70 -7.58 -0.25
CA TYR A 50 25.95 -6.76 -1.20
C TYR A 50 24.45 -7.05 -1.11
N VAL A 51 23.62 -6.00 -1.03
CA VAL A 51 22.16 -6.07 -1.05
C VAL A 51 21.63 -5.01 -2.02
N GLY A 52 21.08 -5.44 -3.14
CA GLY A 52 20.44 -4.57 -4.14
C GLY A 52 18.97 -4.33 -3.81
N ILE A 53 18.64 -3.10 -3.36
CA ILE A 53 17.26 -2.68 -3.10
C ILE A 53 16.64 -2.20 -4.41
N VAL A 54 15.72 -2.96 -4.97
CA VAL A 54 15.09 -2.65 -6.26
C VAL A 54 13.70 -2.01 -6.10
N HIS A 55 13.02 -2.28 -4.99
CA HIS A 55 11.77 -1.62 -4.60
C HIS A 55 11.68 -1.47 -3.08
N ARG A 56 10.67 -0.73 -2.60
CA ARG A 56 10.49 -0.46 -1.18
C ARG A 56 9.03 -0.62 -0.77
N LEU A 57 8.83 -1.05 0.46
CA LEU A 57 7.58 -0.91 1.19
C LEU A 57 7.77 0.15 2.26
N ASP A 58 6.72 0.92 2.54
CA ASP A 58 6.71 1.89 3.64
C ASP A 58 6.93 1.15 4.97
N GLN A 59 7.49 1.85 5.95
CA GLN A 59 7.80 1.26 7.26
C GLN A 59 6.59 0.54 7.91
N PRO A 60 5.37 1.11 7.94
CA PRO A 60 4.21 0.44 8.54
C PRO A 60 3.60 -0.67 7.67
N VAL A 61 3.99 -0.79 6.40
CA VAL A 61 3.46 -1.79 5.47
C VAL A 61 4.24 -3.09 5.60
N GLU A 62 3.55 -4.21 5.73
CA GLU A 62 4.14 -5.54 5.70
C GLU A 62 4.03 -6.19 4.32
N GLY A 63 4.77 -7.27 4.11
CA GLY A 63 4.59 -8.07 2.90
C GLY A 63 5.86 -8.62 2.26
N VAL A 64 5.67 -9.23 1.10
CA VAL A 64 6.73 -9.85 0.32
C VAL A 64 7.58 -8.81 -0.41
N MET A 65 8.89 -9.01 -0.37
CA MET A 65 9.89 -8.19 -1.06
C MET A 65 10.95 -9.06 -1.72
N VAL A 66 11.50 -8.57 -2.84
CA VAL A 66 12.67 -9.15 -3.50
C VAL A 66 13.88 -8.22 -3.40
N PHE A 67 15.04 -8.79 -3.12
CA PHE A 67 16.35 -8.13 -3.09
C PHE A 67 17.32 -8.85 -4.01
N ALA A 68 18.20 -8.10 -4.66
CA ALA A 68 19.24 -8.67 -5.50
C ALA A 68 20.50 -8.97 -4.68
N LYS A 69 21.11 -10.12 -4.94
CA LYS A 69 22.38 -10.56 -4.31
C LYS A 69 23.63 -10.04 -5.04
N ASN A 70 23.48 -9.54 -6.26
CA ASN A 70 24.54 -9.00 -7.09
C ASN A 70 24.06 -7.85 -7.98
N GLN A 71 25.01 -7.11 -8.59
CA GLN A 71 24.69 -5.93 -9.41
C GLN A 71 23.93 -6.27 -10.70
N LYS A 72 24.20 -7.42 -11.32
CA LYS A 72 23.52 -7.86 -12.55
C LYS A 72 22.03 -8.10 -12.29
N ALA A 73 21.74 -8.84 -11.21
CA ALA A 73 20.37 -9.09 -10.76
C ALA A 73 19.66 -7.76 -10.39
N ALA A 74 20.34 -6.86 -9.69
CA ALA A 74 19.78 -5.54 -9.34
C ALA A 74 19.43 -4.71 -10.58
N ALA A 75 20.29 -4.70 -11.59
CA ALA A 75 20.04 -4.00 -12.85
C ALA A 75 18.84 -4.59 -13.61
N SER A 76 18.77 -5.93 -13.72
CA SER A 76 17.66 -6.63 -14.37
C SER A 76 16.32 -6.37 -13.68
N LEU A 77 16.23 -6.57 -12.35
CA LEU A 77 15.01 -6.31 -11.59
C LEU A 77 14.60 -4.83 -11.61
N SER A 78 15.56 -3.90 -11.53
CA SER A 78 15.28 -2.47 -11.64
C SER A 78 14.69 -2.09 -12.99
N ARG A 79 15.18 -2.73 -14.08
CA ARG A 79 14.62 -2.56 -15.43
C ARG A 79 13.18 -3.06 -15.48
N GLN A 80 12.89 -4.26 -14.99
CA GLN A 80 11.54 -4.82 -14.94
C GLN A 80 10.56 -3.91 -14.19
N ILE A 81 10.98 -3.34 -13.05
CA ILE A 81 10.16 -2.38 -12.30
C ILE A 81 9.90 -1.10 -13.11
N LYS A 82 10.92 -0.58 -13.80
CA LYS A 82 10.81 0.62 -14.65
C LYS A 82 9.90 0.38 -15.87
N GLU A 83 9.96 -0.81 -16.44
CA GLU A 83 9.16 -1.24 -17.60
C GLU A 83 7.77 -1.76 -17.21
N HIS A 84 7.44 -1.77 -15.91
CA HIS A 84 6.17 -2.26 -15.36
C HIS A 84 5.86 -3.74 -15.66
N THR A 85 6.88 -4.57 -15.89
CA THR A 85 6.73 -6.02 -16.07
C THR A 85 6.70 -6.79 -14.75
N THR A 86 7.18 -6.18 -13.65
CA THR A 86 6.98 -6.68 -12.29
C THR A 86 5.56 -6.37 -11.82
N GLU A 87 4.82 -7.39 -11.40
CA GLU A 87 3.48 -7.22 -10.85
C GLU A 87 3.53 -7.24 -9.32
N LYS A 88 2.77 -6.34 -8.70
CA LYS A 88 2.68 -6.22 -7.23
C LYS A 88 1.22 -6.14 -6.82
N TYR A 89 0.83 -7.04 -5.93
CA TYR A 89 -0.54 -7.13 -5.43
C TYR A 89 -0.57 -6.89 -3.93
N TYR A 90 -1.60 -6.19 -3.49
CA TYR A 90 -1.78 -5.79 -2.11
C TYR A 90 -3.18 -6.16 -1.62
N ARG A 91 -3.27 -6.52 -0.34
CA ARG A 91 -4.52 -6.54 0.43
C ARG A 91 -4.58 -5.28 1.26
N ALA A 92 -5.75 -4.64 1.29
CA ALA A 92 -5.99 -3.46 2.09
C ALA A 92 -7.37 -3.55 2.74
N ALA A 93 -7.54 -2.90 3.90
CA ALA A 93 -8.84 -2.78 4.53
C ALA A 93 -9.09 -1.33 4.96
N SER A 94 -10.33 -0.88 4.76
CA SER A 94 -10.85 0.42 5.19
C SER A 94 -12.03 0.23 6.11
N ARG A 95 -12.26 1.22 7.02
CA ARG A 95 -13.51 1.36 7.77
C ARG A 95 -14.21 2.62 7.35
N GLY A 96 -15.49 2.51 7.00
CA GLY A 96 -16.39 3.60 6.69
C GLY A 96 -17.58 3.63 7.62
N GLN A 97 -18.26 4.76 7.72
CA GLN A 97 -19.60 4.79 8.31
C GLN A 97 -20.54 4.07 7.34
N GLY A 98 -21.25 3.05 7.84
CA GLY A 98 -22.25 2.33 7.05
C GLY A 98 -23.31 3.34 6.54
N VAL A 99 -23.38 3.53 5.24
CA VAL A 99 -24.52 4.21 4.63
C VAL A 99 -25.67 3.20 4.62
N SER A 100 -26.57 3.29 5.58
CA SER A 100 -27.84 2.56 5.53
C SER A 100 -28.58 2.98 4.26
N GLY A 101 -28.87 2.01 3.43
CA GLY A 101 -29.64 2.05 2.19
C GLY A 101 -30.31 3.38 1.80
N ALA A 102 -29.80 3.99 0.75
CA ALA A 102 -30.58 4.93 -0.06
C ALA A 102 -30.26 4.65 -1.54
N ALA A 103 -31.32 4.52 -2.29
CA ALA A 103 -31.36 4.17 -3.70
C ALA A 103 -30.50 5.10 -4.56
N VAL A 104 -29.90 4.52 -5.59
CA VAL A 104 -29.18 5.23 -6.64
C VAL A 104 -30.22 5.77 -7.62
N GLU A 105 -30.28 7.09 -7.76
CA GLU A 105 -30.84 7.75 -8.94
C GLU A 105 -29.69 8.38 -9.73
N ASP A 106 -29.68 8.13 -11.03
CA ASP A 106 -28.71 8.65 -11.98
C ASP A 106 -28.88 10.15 -12.16
N GLU A 107 -27.84 10.95 -11.90
CA GLU A 107 -27.69 12.27 -12.51
C GLU A 107 -26.21 12.65 -12.68
N GLU A 108 -25.85 12.98 -13.93
CA GLU A 108 -24.61 13.64 -14.30
C GLU A 108 -24.70 15.11 -13.89
N GLU A 109 -23.87 15.58 -12.92
CA GLU A 109 -23.46 16.99 -12.88
C GLU A 109 -22.27 17.30 -11.97
N SER A 110 -21.43 18.15 -12.50
CA SER A 110 -20.41 19.07 -11.96
C SER A 110 -19.68 18.82 -10.61
N PHE A 111 -18.39 18.79 -10.73
CA PHE A 111 -17.32 18.72 -9.72
C PHE A 111 -17.33 19.86 -8.69
N GLN A 112 -18.14 19.82 -7.63
CA GLN A 112 -17.94 20.73 -6.48
C GLN A 112 -18.37 20.23 -5.09
N ASP A 113 -18.77 18.97 -4.88
CA ASP A 113 -19.11 18.50 -3.53
C ASP A 113 -18.36 17.22 -3.14
N LYS A 114 -17.49 17.34 -2.12
CA LYS A 114 -16.64 16.26 -1.62
C LYS A 114 -17.39 15.19 -0.80
N SER A 115 -18.68 15.40 -0.51
CA SER A 115 -19.50 14.44 0.25
C SER A 115 -20.10 13.33 -0.63
N ALA A 116 -20.14 13.54 -1.94
CA ALA A 116 -20.77 12.63 -2.90
C ALA A 116 -19.91 11.44 -3.34
N TYR A 117 -18.63 11.37 -2.93
CA TYR A 117 -17.72 10.28 -3.36
C TYR A 117 -17.88 8.96 -2.59
N ALA A 118 -18.43 9.01 -1.39
CA ALA A 118 -18.66 7.79 -0.59
C ALA A 118 -19.75 6.86 -1.19
N SER A 119 -20.53 7.35 -2.14
CA SER A 119 -21.65 6.63 -2.76
C SER A 119 -21.38 6.08 -4.18
N LYS A 120 -20.17 6.23 -4.71
CA LYS A 120 -19.84 5.85 -6.11
C LYS A 120 -18.95 4.61 -6.29
N VAL A 121 -18.89 3.73 -5.31
CA VAL A 121 -18.41 2.37 -5.62
C VAL A 121 -19.62 1.55 -5.98
N PRO A 122 -19.75 1.05 -7.22
CA PRO A 122 -20.82 0.12 -7.56
C PRO A 122 -20.67 -1.13 -6.71
N VAL A 123 -21.48 -1.27 -5.69
CA VAL A 123 -21.75 -2.56 -5.08
C VAL A 123 -22.80 -3.20 -5.97
N ASP A 124 -22.40 -4.12 -6.79
CA ASP A 124 -23.34 -4.85 -7.67
C ASP A 124 -24.18 -5.80 -6.81
N ASP A 125 -25.35 -5.33 -6.42
CA ASP A 125 -26.30 -6.03 -5.52
C ASP A 125 -27.11 -7.11 -6.24
N LYS A 126 -26.62 -7.68 -7.34
CA LYS A 126 -27.35 -8.71 -8.09
C LYS A 126 -26.52 -9.94 -8.42
N LYS A 127 -26.93 -11.03 -7.75
CA LYS A 127 -26.80 -12.46 -8.10
C LYS A 127 -25.58 -13.21 -7.59
N GLU A 128 -25.89 -14.27 -6.86
CA GLU A 128 -25.19 -15.55 -6.85
C GLU A 128 -24.86 -15.97 -8.28
N ASP A 129 -23.66 -15.67 -8.72
CA ASP A 129 -22.98 -16.37 -9.79
C ASP A 129 -21.47 -16.08 -9.68
N THR A 130 -20.70 -17.11 -9.93
CA THR A 130 -19.24 -17.24 -9.85
C THR A 130 -18.47 -16.21 -10.72
N HIS A 131 -18.69 -14.92 -10.54
CA HIS A 131 -17.96 -13.87 -11.26
C HIS A 131 -16.95 -13.21 -10.33
N ASP A 132 -15.69 -13.35 -10.72
CA ASP A 132 -14.57 -12.61 -10.12
C ASP A 132 -14.89 -11.09 -10.19
N PRO A 133 -14.93 -10.35 -9.07
CA PRO A 133 -15.33 -8.95 -9.08
C PRO A 133 -14.47 -8.13 -10.04
N ALA A 134 -15.12 -7.27 -10.83
CA ALA A 134 -14.46 -6.47 -11.85
C ALA A 134 -13.37 -5.55 -11.27
N TRP A 135 -12.24 -5.43 -11.96
CA TRP A 135 -11.18 -4.51 -11.61
C TRP A 135 -11.54 -3.07 -12.01
N HIS A 136 -11.47 -2.16 -11.06
CA HIS A 136 -11.61 -0.72 -11.26
C HIS A 136 -10.24 -0.05 -11.34
N THR A 137 -10.06 0.91 -12.23
CA THR A 137 -8.78 1.64 -12.37
C THR A 137 -8.88 3.03 -11.74
N LEU A 138 -7.95 3.33 -10.81
CA LEU A 138 -7.76 4.68 -10.28
C LEU A 138 -6.55 5.33 -10.95
N THR A 139 -6.75 6.55 -11.43
CA THR A 139 -5.69 7.38 -11.99
C THR A 139 -5.73 8.75 -11.31
N ASP A 140 -4.63 9.13 -10.68
CA ASP A 140 -4.42 10.41 -10.04
C ASP A 140 -3.06 10.99 -10.40
N TYR A 141 -2.85 12.26 -10.09
CA TYR A 141 -1.54 12.91 -10.10
C TYR A 141 -1.12 13.20 -8.66
N ILE A 142 0.07 12.73 -8.28
CA ILE A 142 0.57 12.79 -6.92
C ILE A 142 1.85 13.62 -6.87
N SER A 143 1.91 14.61 -5.99
CA SER A 143 3.13 15.31 -5.61
C SER A 143 3.59 14.90 -4.21
N PHE A 144 4.93 14.84 -4.01
CA PHE A 144 5.56 14.45 -2.76
C PHE A 144 6.21 15.66 -2.09
N ASP A 145 5.84 15.93 -0.85
CA ASP A 145 6.48 16.93 0.00
C ASP A 145 7.54 16.26 0.88
N LYS A 146 8.81 16.55 0.59
CA LYS A 146 9.96 16.02 1.35
C LYS A 146 9.99 16.52 2.79
N ARG A 147 9.50 17.75 3.06
CA ARG A 147 9.55 18.37 4.39
C ARG A 147 8.62 17.67 5.38
N THR A 148 7.43 17.34 4.94
CA THR A 148 6.42 16.66 5.77
C THR A 148 6.46 15.15 5.60
N ASN A 149 7.23 14.62 4.66
CA ASN A 149 7.25 13.21 4.26
C ASN A 149 5.82 12.69 3.96
N THR A 150 5.04 13.51 3.24
CA THR A 150 3.66 13.18 2.82
C THR A 150 3.49 13.37 1.33
N SER A 151 2.49 12.71 0.77
CA SER A 151 2.05 12.92 -0.61
C SER A 151 0.66 13.54 -0.62
N LYS A 152 0.33 14.25 -1.67
CA LYS A 152 -1.00 14.83 -1.89
C LYS A 152 -1.44 14.61 -3.33
N ILE A 153 -2.76 14.49 -3.53
CA ILE A 153 -3.37 14.56 -4.87
C ILE A 153 -3.22 16.00 -5.36
N THR A 154 -2.90 16.13 -6.62
CA THR A 154 -2.69 17.43 -7.27
C THR A 154 -3.17 17.38 -8.72
N SER A 155 -3.13 18.51 -9.41
CA SER A 155 -3.44 18.59 -10.84
C SER A 155 -2.27 18.07 -11.69
N GLU A 156 -2.58 17.53 -12.87
CA GLU A 156 -1.59 17.21 -13.90
C GLU A 156 -0.67 18.38 -14.24
N LYS A 157 -1.19 19.60 -14.14
CA LYS A 157 -0.44 20.83 -14.43
C LYS A 157 0.60 21.19 -13.37
N ASP A 158 0.60 20.54 -12.20
CA ASP A 158 1.63 20.73 -11.17
C ASP A 158 2.95 20.17 -11.65
N ARG A 159 3.99 21.00 -11.70
CA ARG A 159 5.34 20.64 -12.15
C ARG A 159 5.96 19.45 -11.41
N LEU A 160 5.54 19.21 -10.17
CA LEU A 160 6.03 18.10 -9.34
C LEU A 160 5.12 16.88 -9.38
N ALA A 161 4.01 16.97 -10.10
CA ALA A 161 3.06 15.89 -10.22
C ALA A 161 3.64 14.68 -10.96
N LYS A 162 3.28 13.50 -10.48
CA LYS A 162 3.58 12.23 -11.16
C LYS A 162 2.31 11.43 -11.28
N LYS A 163 2.03 10.94 -12.47
CA LYS A 163 0.89 10.04 -12.71
C LYS A 163 1.01 8.80 -11.83
N ALA A 164 -0.08 8.45 -11.16
CA ALA A 164 -0.23 7.32 -10.26
C ALA A 164 -1.42 6.49 -10.72
N VAL A 165 -1.19 5.22 -11.02
CA VAL A 165 -2.21 4.30 -11.53
C VAL A 165 -2.18 3.03 -10.71
N LEU A 166 -3.34 2.61 -10.21
CA LEU A 166 -3.56 1.29 -9.64
C LEU A 166 -4.89 0.72 -10.14
N GLN A 167 -5.04 -0.58 -10.02
CA GLN A 167 -6.32 -1.25 -10.16
C GLN A 167 -6.73 -1.83 -8.81
N TYR A 168 -8.03 -1.81 -8.51
CA TYR A 168 -8.57 -2.40 -7.28
C TYR A 168 -9.89 -3.10 -7.57
N ARG A 169 -10.23 -4.04 -6.69
CA ARG A 169 -11.56 -4.64 -6.60
C ARG A 169 -11.91 -4.84 -5.13
N VAL A 170 -13.18 -4.74 -4.82
CA VAL A 170 -13.71 -5.06 -3.48
C VAL A 170 -13.86 -6.57 -3.39
N ILE A 171 -13.30 -7.18 -2.35
CA ILE A 171 -13.35 -8.63 -2.13
C ILE A 171 -14.24 -9.02 -0.97
N SER A 172 -14.49 -8.10 -0.04
CA SER A 172 -15.43 -8.32 1.06
C SER A 172 -15.96 -7.00 1.61
N VAL A 173 -17.21 -7.03 2.04
CA VAL A 173 -17.87 -5.93 2.77
C VAL A 173 -18.59 -6.57 3.96
N THR A 174 -18.13 -6.24 5.17
CA THR A 174 -18.62 -6.88 6.40
C THR A 174 -18.94 -5.86 7.48
N PRO A 175 -19.95 -6.09 8.33
CA PRO A 175 -20.14 -5.30 9.55
C PRO A 175 -18.89 -5.39 10.43
N ASP A 176 -18.50 -4.28 11.04
CA ASP A 176 -17.36 -4.17 11.94
C ASP A 176 -17.66 -3.14 13.03
N ARG A 177 -16.73 -2.96 13.98
CA ARG A 177 -16.77 -1.92 14.98
C ARG A 177 -15.45 -1.17 15.02
N ASP A 178 -15.54 0.15 15.15
CA ASP A 178 -14.35 0.98 15.29
C ASP A 178 -13.72 0.83 16.70
N SER A 179 -12.58 1.48 16.91
CA SER A 179 -11.88 1.47 18.21
C SER A 179 -12.72 2.03 19.37
N SER A 180 -13.80 2.78 19.07
CA SER A 180 -14.76 3.34 20.03
C SER A 180 -16.03 2.49 20.15
N GLN A 181 -16.05 1.28 19.57
CA GLN A 181 -17.17 0.34 19.53
C GLN A 181 -18.40 0.84 18.73
N ASN A 182 -18.24 1.88 17.91
CA ASN A 182 -19.30 2.30 16.99
C ASN A 182 -19.41 1.31 15.82
N GLU A 183 -20.64 1.02 15.42
CA GLU A 183 -20.88 0.19 14.24
C GLU A 183 -20.39 0.88 12.98
N CYS A 184 -19.68 0.14 12.17
CA CYS A 184 -19.12 0.59 10.91
C CYS A 184 -19.08 -0.57 9.89
N ILE A 185 -18.68 -0.27 8.67
CA ILE A 185 -18.50 -1.27 7.63
C ILE A 185 -17.01 -1.40 7.36
N LYS A 186 -16.50 -2.63 7.38
CA LYS A 186 -15.17 -2.99 6.91
C LYS A 186 -15.26 -3.38 5.45
N THR A 187 -14.48 -2.70 4.60
CA THR A 187 -14.33 -3.04 3.19
C THR A 187 -12.92 -3.51 2.93
N GLU A 188 -12.76 -4.68 2.32
CA GLU A 188 -11.47 -5.26 1.97
C GLU A 188 -11.25 -5.20 0.46
N PHE A 189 -10.03 -4.89 0.08
CA PHE A 189 -9.62 -4.64 -1.30
C PHE A 189 -8.50 -5.58 -1.73
N ASP A 190 -8.58 -6.04 -2.97
CA ASP A 190 -7.47 -6.57 -3.73
C ASP A 190 -6.97 -5.47 -4.68
N ILE A 191 -5.67 -5.22 -4.73
CA ILE A 191 -5.08 -4.08 -5.42
C ILE A 191 -3.92 -4.54 -6.28
N LYS A 192 -3.92 -4.21 -7.57
CA LYS A 192 -2.79 -4.34 -8.49
C LYS A 192 -2.12 -2.98 -8.66
N LEU A 193 -0.87 -2.85 -8.22
CA LEU A 193 -0.15 -1.58 -8.25
C LEU A 193 0.62 -1.43 -9.57
N LEU A 194 0.15 -0.57 -10.47
CA LEU A 194 0.75 -0.34 -11.78
C LEU A 194 1.90 0.68 -11.73
N THR A 195 1.82 1.67 -10.84
CA THR A 195 2.91 2.62 -10.56
C THR A 195 3.25 2.58 -9.06
N GLY A 196 4.47 2.98 -8.69
CA GLY A 196 4.94 2.96 -7.29
C GLY A 196 5.27 4.36 -6.77
N ARG A 197 4.27 5.23 -6.57
CA ARG A 197 4.49 6.55 -5.97
C ARG A 197 4.51 6.44 -4.44
N HIS A 198 5.15 7.40 -3.79
CA HIS A 198 5.22 7.45 -2.33
C HIS A 198 3.81 7.48 -1.72
N HIS A 199 3.51 6.54 -0.84
CA HIS A 199 2.19 6.33 -0.18
C HIS A 199 1.00 6.18 -1.15
N GLN A 200 1.22 5.71 -2.37
CA GLN A 200 0.23 5.74 -3.45
C GLN A 200 -1.11 5.11 -3.06
N ILE A 201 -1.12 3.85 -2.65
CA ILE A 201 -2.35 3.11 -2.29
C ILE A 201 -3.09 3.83 -1.17
N ARG A 202 -2.37 4.21 -0.10
CA ARG A 202 -2.92 4.90 1.06
C ARG A 202 -3.64 6.19 0.69
N LEU A 203 -2.99 7.00 -0.18
CA LEU A 203 -3.51 8.29 -0.60
C LEU A 203 -4.67 8.13 -1.58
N GLN A 204 -4.57 7.25 -2.59
CA GLN A 204 -5.61 7.08 -3.60
C GLN A 204 -6.89 6.48 -3.00
N LEU A 205 -6.78 5.48 -2.11
CA LEU A 205 -7.97 4.96 -1.43
C LEU A 205 -8.60 5.99 -0.49
N ALA A 206 -7.79 6.75 0.26
CA ALA A 206 -8.33 7.84 1.08
C ALA A 206 -9.02 8.92 0.24
N HIS A 207 -8.50 9.21 -0.97
CA HIS A 207 -9.08 10.19 -1.91
C HIS A 207 -10.48 9.79 -2.38
N ILE A 208 -10.72 8.50 -2.60
CA ILE A 208 -12.05 8.00 -2.98
C ILE A 208 -12.94 7.63 -1.77
N GLY A 209 -12.58 8.06 -0.56
CA GLY A 209 -13.41 7.89 0.65
C GLY A 209 -13.16 6.60 1.44
N TYR A 210 -12.11 5.82 1.09
CA TYR A 210 -11.72 4.59 1.78
C TYR A 210 -10.36 4.72 2.50
N PRO A 211 -10.22 5.57 3.51
CA PRO A 211 -8.99 5.65 4.29
C PRO A 211 -8.70 4.29 4.96
N LEU A 212 -7.45 3.87 4.94
CA LEU A 212 -7.07 2.56 5.45
C LEU A 212 -7.13 2.53 6.99
N ILE A 213 -7.56 1.40 7.53
CA ILE A 213 -7.49 1.12 8.97
C ILE A 213 -6.05 1.31 9.45
N GLY A 214 -5.85 2.01 10.57
CA GLY A 214 -4.55 2.29 11.16
C GLY A 214 -3.70 3.34 10.41
N ASP A 215 -4.22 3.98 9.34
CA ASP A 215 -3.48 5.03 8.65
C ASP A 215 -3.52 6.36 9.41
N THR A 216 -2.39 6.72 10.02
CA THR A 216 -2.24 7.96 10.80
C THR A 216 -2.00 9.21 9.95
N LYS A 217 -1.71 9.06 8.64
CA LYS A 217 -1.40 10.18 7.73
C LYS A 217 -2.60 10.59 6.88
N TYR A 218 -3.37 9.63 6.39
CA TYR A 218 -4.48 9.86 5.46
C TYR A 218 -5.83 9.39 6.01
N GLY A 219 -5.85 8.82 7.22
CA GLY A 219 -7.04 8.22 7.84
C GLY A 219 -8.01 9.19 8.51
N LYS A 220 -7.77 10.51 8.49
CA LYS A 220 -8.73 11.49 9.03
C LYS A 220 -9.54 12.05 7.88
N PRO A 221 -10.90 12.04 7.94
CA PRO A 221 -11.69 12.87 7.06
C PRO A 221 -11.24 14.32 7.26
N ALA A 222 -11.13 15.08 6.16
CA ALA A 222 -10.85 16.50 6.23
C ALA A 222 -12.01 17.18 6.97
N SER A 223 -11.89 17.34 8.29
CA SER A 223 -12.82 18.17 9.04
C SER A 223 -12.62 19.60 8.58
N ASN A 224 -13.67 20.21 8.02
CA ASN A 224 -13.77 21.64 7.80
C ASN A 224 -13.70 22.34 9.18
N ASN A 225 -12.50 22.61 9.67
CA ASN A 225 -12.29 23.54 10.76
C ASN A 225 -10.94 24.25 10.59
N SER A 226 -11.02 25.45 10.04
CA SER A 226 -10.08 26.54 10.23
C SER A 226 -10.07 26.87 11.73
N GLY A 227 -9.07 26.40 12.47
CA GLY A 227 -8.97 26.72 13.90
C GLY A 227 -7.73 26.10 14.54
N THR A 228 -6.69 26.91 14.69
CA THR A 228 -5.63 26.90 15.71
C THR A 228 -5.09 25.56 16.18
N GLY A 229 -3.80 25.40 15.96
CA GLY A 229 -2.97 24.27 16.40
C GLY A 229 -3.21 23.83 17.85
N SER A 230 -3.92 22.77 18.03
CA SER A 230 -3.91 22.01 19.27
C SER A 230 -2.93 20.87 19.14
N LYS A 231 -1.83 20.97 19.87
CA LYS A 231 -0.98 19.82 20.24
C LYS A 231 -1.89 18.89 21.05
N SER A 232 -2.47 17.89 20.39
CA SER A 232 -3.26 16.86 21.04
C SER A 232 -2.32 16.06 21.97
N GLY A 233 -2.51 16.31 23.26
CA GLY A 233 -1.84 15.64 24.36
C GLY A 233 -2.05 14.14 24.31
N ARG A 234 -1.01 13.42 24.71
CA ARG A 234 -1.01 11.99 25.00
C ARG A 234 -2.01 11.70 26.12
N THR A 235 -3.20 11.25 25.77
CA THR A 235 -4.12 10.64 26.74
C THR A 235 -4.82 9.46 26.08
N GLY A 236 -4.58 8.27 26.60
CA GLY A 236 -5.27 7.04 26.25
C GLY A 236 -4.32 5.97 25.70
N GLY A 237 -3.92 5.02 26.55
CA GLY A 237 -3.07 3.86 26.22
C GLY A 237 -3.82 2.77 25.42
N GLY A 238 -4.54 3.12 24.37
CA GLY A 238 -5.04 2.16 23.39
C GLY A 238 -3.91 1.76 22.43
N ALA A 239 -3.71 0.46 22.21
CA ALA A 239 -2.79 -0.04 21.21
C ALA A 239 -3.16 0.59 19.86
N ARG A 240 -2.19 1.24 19.19
CA ARG A 240 -2.42 1.79 17.85
C ARG A 240 -2.71 0.64 16.90
N GLU A 241 -3.82 0.72 16.19
CA GLU A 241 -4.10 -0.24 15.12
C GLU A 241 -2.96 -0.21 14.07
N GLN A 242 -2.56 -1.41 13.66
CA GLN A 242 -1.60 -1.57 12.57
C GLN A 242 -2.23 -1.11 11.25
N LEU A 243 -1.43 -0.53 10.36
CA LEU A 243 -1.89 -0.17 9.02
C LEU A 243 -2.34 -1.43 8.28
N ALA A 244 -3.61 -1.47 7.89
CA ALA A 244 -4.19 -2.59 7.14
C ALA A 244 -3.80 -2.50 5.65
N LEU A 245 -2.53 -2.75 5.37
CA LEU A 245 -1.96 -2.79 4.02
C LEU A 245 -0.83 -3.82 3.98
N CYS A 246 -1.00 -4.86 3.16
CA CYS A 246 -0.03 -5.93 2.98
C CYS A 246 0.30 -6.15 1.51
N SER A 247 1.58 -6.16 1.15
CA SER A 247 2.08 -6.62 -0.16
C SER A 247 2.08 -8.15 -0.15
N TYR A 248 0.97 -8.78 -0.52
CA TYR A 248 0.81 -10.22 -0.36
C TYR A 248 1.38 -11.03 -1.52
N LYS A 249 1.54 -10.41 -2.72
CA LYS A 249 2.02 -11.13 -3.90
C LYS A 249 2.93 -10.25 -4.75
N ILE A 250 4.03 -10.84 -5.21
CA ILE A 250 4.93 -10.26 -6.20
C ILE A 250 5.21 -11.25 -7.32
N VAL A 251 5.23 -10.75 -8.57
CA VAL A 251 5.53 -11.55 -9.77
C VAL A 251 6.56 -10.81 -10.60
N PHE A 252 7.64 -11.50 -10.97
CA PHE A 252 8.73 -10.95 -11.78
C PHE A 252 9.44 -12.06 -12.55
N ASP A 253 10.24 -11.69 -13.54
CA ASP A 253 11.09 -12.66 -14.25
C ASP A 253 12.43 -12.79 -13.52
N HIS A 254 12.88 -14.03 -13.28
CA HIS A 254 14.15 -14.28 -12.61
C HIS A 254 15.30 -13.60 -13.37
N PRO A 255 16.17 -12.82 -12.69
CA PRO A 255 17.13 -11.94 -13.37
C PRO A 255 18.20 -12.66 -14.18
N ALA A 256 18.48 -13.93 -13.91
CA ALA A 256 19.47 -14.74 -14.63
C ALA A 256 18.82 -15.71 -15.62
N THR A 257 17.73 -16.39 -15.23
CA THR A 257 17.10 -17.43 -16.08
C THR A 257 15.99 -16.92 -16.97
N GLY A 258 15.35 -15.77 -16.62
CA GLY A 258 14.18 -15.25 -17.30
C GLY A 258 12.87 -15.99 -16.95
N GLU A 259 12.92 -16.97 -16.07
CA GLU A 259 11.73 -17.71 -15.63
C GLU A 259 10.76 -16.80 -14.87
N ARG A 260 9.47 -16.90 -15.16
CA ARG A 260 8.41 -16.13 -14.46
C ARG A 260 8.19 -16.70 -13.06
N MET A 261 8.54 -15.96 -12.03
CA MET A 261 8.41 -16.35 -10.64
C MET A 261 7.25 -15.66 -9.95
N THR A 262 6.55 -16.38 -9.10
CA THR A 262 5.43 -15.86 -8.30
C THR A 262 5.62 -16.22 -6.83
N PHE A 263 5.57 -15.22 -5.96
CA PHE A 263 5.61 -15.40 -4.51
C PHE A 263 4.35 -14.81 -3.89
N VAL A 264 3.68 -15.63 -3.10
CA VAL A 264 2.40 -15.30 -2.44
C VAL A 264 2.53 -15.58 -0.95
N LEU A 265 2.14 -14.63 -0.11
CA LEU A 265 1.97 -14.87 1.33
C LEU A 265 0.66 -15.61 1.57
N PRO A 266 0.62 -16.50 2.57
CA PRO A 266 -0.59 -17.24 2.94
C PRO A 266 -1.72 -16.32 3.43
#